data_397de0174ee6632a249ad0dd3297b732
#
_entry.id   397de0174ee6632a249ad0dd3297b732
#
_cell.length_a   1.000
_cell.length_b   1.000
_cell.length_c   1.000
_cell.angle_alpha   90.00
_cell.angle_beta   90.00
_cell.angle_gamma   90.00
#
_symmetry.space_group_name_H-M   'P 1'
#
loop_
_entity.id
_entity.type
_entity.pdbx_description
1 polymer ?
#
loop_
_entity_poly.entity_id
_entity_poly.type
_entity_poly.pdbx_seq_one_letter_code
_entity_poly.pdbx_strand_id
1 'polypeptide(L)'
;MTNKPGPIVRINPREIHIKDSAYYDEIHAGASRKRSKDPKYAIAFGAPNSLVGTITHDHHRFRRSLLSNYFSKRSVVDLGPSIHDKVDKLIARFEQAHQTDDVLHLQLDFAALTADVITDYCYGWSYGYLDGEKGSRSNDLVDAVNGLMVMFHINRFFPFLISVFRNAPPNLLRWLQPQMADLFDLKAR
;
A
#
# COMPACT_ATOMS: atom_id res chain seq x y z
N MET A 1 8.87 38.11 -19.70
CA MET A 1 9.99 37.31 -19.13
C MET A 1 9.36 36.16 -18.35
N THR A 2 9.34 34.99 -18.92
CA THR A 2 8.84 33.79 -18.20
C THR A 2 9.90 33.36 -17.20
N ASN A 3 9.64 33.66 -15.95
CA ASN A 3 10.49 33.23 -14.84
C ASN A 3 10.30 31.71 -14.68
N LYS A 4 11.06 30.92 -15.47
CA LYS A 4 11.06 29.45 -15.30
C LYS A 4 11.71 29.18 -13.93
N PRO A 5 11.00 28.49 -13.03
CA PRO A 5 11.59 28.12 -11.75
C PRO A 5 12.84 27.27 -12.01
N GLY A 6 13.91 27.52 -11.25
CA GLY A 6 15.14 26.72 -11.29
C GLY A 6 14.88 25.24 -10.92
N PRO A 7 15.90 24.38 -11.01
CA PRO A 7 15.77 22.94 -10.72
C PRO A 7 15.39 22.65 -9.26
N ILE A 8 15.52 23.61 -8.36
CA ILE A 8 15.18 23.50 -6.94
C ILE A 8 14.18 24.60 -6.59
N VAL A 9 13.02 24.18 -6.09
CA VAL A 9 11.92 25.08 -5.69
C VAL A 9 11.53 24.80 -4.25
N ARG A 10 11.45 25.84 -3.42
CA ARG A 10 10.87 25.72 -2.07
C ARG A 10 9.35 25.69 -2.18
N ILE A 11 8.73 24.58 -1.77
CA ILE A 11 7.27 24.39 -1.79
C ILE A 11 6.63 25.02 -0.57
N ASN A 12 7.26 24.85 0.60
CA ASN A 12 6.82 25.42 1.88
C ASN A 12 8.03 25.62 2.81
N PRO A 13 7.87 26.16 4.03
CA PRO A 13 8.99 26.43 4.94
C PRO A 13 9.90 25.23 5.26
N ARG A 14 9.43 24.01 5.01
CA ARG A 14 10.12 22.77 5.41
C ARG A 14 10.44 21.84 4.25
N GLU A 15 9.91 22.10 3.05
CA GLU A 15 9.99 21.19 1.91
C GLU A 15 10.54 21.91 0.69
N ILE A 16 11.43 21.23 -0.02
CA ILE A 16 11.94 21.64 -1.32
C ILE A 16 11.61 20.57 -2.34
N HIS A 17 11.28 21.01 -3.55
CA HIS A 17 11.15 20.15 -4.72
C HIS A 17 12.40 20.25 -5.57
N ILE A 18 13.03 19.11 -5.89
CA ILE A 18 14.23 19.04 -6.69
C ILE A 18 13.87 18.30 -7.99
N LYS A 19 13.98 19.00 -9.12
CA LYS A 19 13.73 18.44 -10.45
C LYS A 19 14.98 17.82 -11.08
N ASP A 20 16.16 18.06 -10.49
CA ASP A 20 17.43 17.56 -11.01
C ASP A 20 17.56 16.05 -10.73
N SER A 21 17.56 15.23 -11.80
CA SER A 21 17.73 13.79 -11.72
C SER A 21 19.10 13.36 -11.16
N ALA A 22 20.14 14.18 -11.36
CA ALA A 22 21.47 13.91 -10.82
C ALA A 22 21.50 14.00 -9.27
N TYR A 23 20.50 14.64 -8.66
CA TYR A 23 20.36 14.73 -7.21
C TYR A 23 19.72 13.48 -6.57
N TYR A 24 19.31 12.51 -7.39
CA TYR A 24 18.63 11.28 -6.91
C TYR A 24 19.48 10.54 -5.87
N ASP A 25 20.77 10.33 -6.16
CA ASP A 25 21.70 9.61 -5.28
C ASP A 25 22.03 10.37 -3.99
N GLU A 26 21.86 11.68 -3.98
CA GLU A 26 21.96 12.49 -2.76
C GLU A 26 20.77 12.31 -1.84
N ILE A 27 19.58 12.18 -2.39
CA ILE A 27 18.33 11.95 -1.62
C ILE A 27 18.26 10.50 -1.15
N HIS A 28 18.49 9.56 -2.07
CA HIS A 28 18.45 8.11 -1.84
C HIS A 28 19.84 7.54 -1.55
N ALA A 29 20.57 8.27 -0.71
CA ALA A 29 21.94 7.93 -0.37
C ALA A 29 22.05 6.51 0.23
N GLY A 30 23.15 5.82 -0.11
CA GLY A 30 23.47 4.52 0.47
C GLY A 30 23.78 4.59 1.97
N ALA A 31 24.19 3.46 2.53
CA ALA A 31 24.40 3.29 3.98
C ALA A 31 25.41 4.26 4.63
N SER A 32 26.28 4.89 3.82
CA SER A 32 27.27 5.88 4.29
C SER A 32 26.66 7.23 4.66
N ARG A 33 25.48 7.56 4.11
CA ARG A 33 24.76 8.82 4.39
C ARG A 33 23.40 8.52 4.95
N LYS A 34 23.29 8.46 6.26
CA LYS A 34 22.03 8.14 6.94
C LYS A 34 20.97 9.23 6.68
N ARG A 35 19.81 8.81 6.14
CA ARG A 35 18.64 9.65 5.93
C ARG A 35 17.49 9.08 6.74
N SER A 36 16.83 9.93 7.53
CA SER A 36 15.61 9.56 8.26
C SER A 36 14.39 10.11 7.53
N LYS A 37 13.23 9.48 7.73
CA LYS A 37 11.97 9.97 7.17
C LYS A 37 11.47 11.20 7.92
N ASP A 38 10.73 12.07 7.24
CA ASP A 38 10.00 13.14 7.91
C ASP A 38 8.92 12.51 8.83
N PRO A 39 8.93 12.86 10.15
CA PRO A 39 7.96 12.33 11.11
C PRO A 39 6.51 12.55 10.70
N LYS A 40 6.18 13.68 10.06
CA LYS A 40 4.81 13.96 9.62
C LYS A 40 4.32 12.97 8.58
N TYR A 41 5.17 12.59 7.62
CA TYR A 41 4.83 11.57 6.64
C TYR A 41 4.71 10.19 7.27
N ALA A 42 5.66 9.82 8.12
CA ALA A 42 5.66 8.51 8.76
C ALA A 42 4.42 8.30 9.65
N ILE A 43 4.03 9.33 10.41
CA ILE A 43 2.83 9.29 11.28
C ILE A 43 1.55 9.22 10.45
N ALA A 44 1.49 9.90 9.29
CA ALA A 44 0.29 9.94 8.47
C ALA A 44 -0.21 8.56 8.00
N PHE A 45 0.68 7.56 7.92
CA PHE A 45 0.29 6.16 7.64
C PHE A 45 -0.50 5.48 8.78
N GLY A 46 -0.53 6.06 9.99
CA GLY A 46 -1.24 5.48 11.13
C GLY A 46 -0.68 4.15 11.65
N ALA A 47 0.47 3.68 11.13
CA ALA A 47 1.09 2.40 11.43
C ALA A 47 2.54 2.57 11.96
N PRO A 48 2.73 3.08 13.19
CA PRO A 48 4.06 3.43 13.72
C PRO A 48 5.00 2.23 13.88
N ASN A 49 4.43 1.03 14.01
CA ASN A 49 5.20 -0.20 14.17
C ASN A 49 5.57 -0.89 12.84
N SER A 50 5.13 -0.34 11.71
CA SER A 50 5.46 -0.84 10.38
C SER A 50 6.79 -0.29 9.85
N LEU A 51 7.32 -0.90 8.78
CA LEU A 51 8.48 -0.38 8.06
C LEU A 51 8.23 1.03 7.52
N VAL A 52 7.03 1.28 6.98
CA VAL A 52 6.68 2.58 6.42
C VAL A 52 6.59 3.65 7.51
N GLY A 53 6.09 3.32 8.70
CA GLY A 53 5.98 4.21 9.85
C GLY A 53 7.28 4.40 10.64
N THR A 54 8.33 3.62 10.37
CA THR A 54 9.61 3.75 11.07
C THR A 54 10.38 4.97 10.57
N ILE A 55 10.69 5.91 11.45
CA ILE A 55 11.30 7.21 11.13
C ILE A 55 12.81 7.12 10.97
N THR A 56 13.50 6.61 12.00
CA THR A 56 14.97 6.63 12.06
C THR A 56 15.58 5.59 11.13
N HIS A 57 16.68 5.97 10.47
CA HIS A 57 17.39 5.12 9.53
C HIS A 57 17.80 3.77 10.12
N ASP A 58 18.43 3.77 11.31
CA ASP A 58 18.98 2.56 11.90
C ASP A 58 17.89 1.57 12.32
N HIS A 59 16.78 2.06 12.89
CA HIS A 59 15.64 1.24 13.26
C HIS A 59 14.92 0.68 12.01
N HIS A 60 14.76 1.52 10.96
CA HIS A 60 14.22 1.05 9.69
C HIS A 60 15.10 -0.04 9.06
N ARG A 61 16.42 0.16 9.05
CA ARG A 61 17.38 -0.83 8.54
C ARG A 61 17.29 -2.15 9.33
N PHE A 62 17.23 -2.08 10.65
CA PHE A 62 17.05 -3.26 11.49
C PHE A 62 15.74 -4.01 11.13
N ARG A 63 14.60 -3.33 11.12
CA ARG A 63 13.32 -3.95 10.77
C ARG A 63 13.33 -4.55 9.36
N ARG A 64 13.92 -3.84 8.41
CA ARG A 64 14.04 -4.32 7.03
C ARG A 64 14.91 -5.56 6.92
N SER A 65 15.98 -5.66 7.69
CA SER A 65 16.86 -6.82 7.67
C SER A 65 16.15 -8.10 8.11
N LEU A 66 15.19 -8.02 9.02
CA LEU A 66 14.37 -9.16 9.46
C LEU A 66 13.52 -9.75 8.33
N LEU A 67 13.10 -8.91 7.37
CA LEU A 67 12.26 -9.30 6.25
C LEU A 67 13.05 -9.57 4.96
N SER A 68 14.35 -9.27 4.92
CA SER A 68 15.14 -9.30 3.69
C SER A 68 15.23 -10.69 3.05
N ASN A 69 15.35 -11.74 3.87
CA ASN A 69 15.39 -13.11 3.38
C ASN A 69 14.04 -13.56 2.82
N TYR A 70 12.96 -13.18 3.50
CA TYR A 70 11.60 -13.51 3.11
C TYR A 70 11.25 -12.88 1.76
N PHE A 71 11.60 -11.61 1.53
CA PHE A 71 11.42 -10.91 0.26
C PHE A 71 12.66 -10.95 -0.64
N SER A 72 13.48 -11.99 -0.53
CA SER A 72 14.64 -12.18 -1.39
C SER A 72 14.20 -12.59 -2.82
N LYS A 73 15.09 -12.35 -3.80
CA LYS A 73 14.84 -12.78 -5.19
C LYS A 73 14.59 -14.29 -5.26
N ARG A 74 15.29 -15.09 -4.48
CA ARG A 74 15.12 -16.54 -4.41
C ARG A 74 13.71 -16.89 -3.93
N SER A 75 13.28 -16.32 -2.79
CA SER A 75 11.95 -16.60 -2.23
C SER A 75 10.82 -16.20 -3.19
N VAL A 76 11.00 -15.10 -3.96
CA VAL A 76 10.04 -14.68 -4.97
C VAL A 76 10.00 -15.66 -6.16
N VAL A 77 11.16 -16.21 -6.57
CA VAL A 77 11.22 -17.24 -7.63
C VAL A 77 10.54 -18.53 -7.14
N ASP A 78 10.77 -18.93 -5.90
CA ASP A 78 10.15 -20.13 -5.30
C ASP A 78 8.62 -19.99 -5.17
N LEU A 79 8.10 -18.76 -5.19
CA LEU A 79 6.65 -18.48 -5.21
C LEU A 79 6.01 -18.69 -6.61
N GLY A 80 6.81 -18.91 -7.65
CA GLY A 80 6.37 -19.04 -9.04
C GLY A 80 5.15 -19.94 -9.24
N PRO A 81 5.11 -21.18 -8.72
CA PRO A 81 3.97 -22.08 -8.86
C PRO A 81 2.65 -21.49 -8.31
N SER A 82 2.68 -20.87 -7.12
CA SER A 82 1.49 -20.24 -6.53
C SER A 82 1.01 -19.03 -7.35
N ILE A 83 1.93 -18.27 -7.94
CA ILE A 83 1.59 -17.16 -8.84
C ILE A 83 0.92 -17.69 -10.11
N HIS A 84 1.47 -18.75 -10.72
CA HIS A 84 0.91 -19.34 -11.94
C HIS A 84 -0.51 -19.87 -11.70
N ASP A 85 -0.77 -20.58 -10.57
CA ASP A 85 -2.11 -21.03 -10.22
C ASP A 85 -3.13 -19.87 -10.21
N LYS A 86 -2.75 -18.74 -9.63
CA LYS A 86 -3.62 -17.56 -9.57
C LYS A 86 -3.75 -16.84 -10.92
N VAL A 87 -2.71 -16.85 -11.74
CA VAL A 87 -2.77 -16.34 -13.12
C VAL A 87 -3.68 -17.21 -13.97
N ASP A 88 -3.62 -18.52 -13.85
CA ASP A 88 -4.49 -19.45 -14.58
C ASP A 88 -5.97 -19.22 -14.22
N LYS A 89 -6.28 -18.96 -12.96
CA LYS A 89 -7.62 -18.56 -12.53
C LYS A 89 -8.07 -17.25 -13.19
N LEU A 90 -7.17 -16.25 -13.28
CA LEU A 90 -7.49 -15.00 -13.94
C LEU A 90 -7.73 -15.19 -15.44
N ILE A 91 -6.93 -16.02 -16.11
CA ILE A 91 -7.11 -16.36 -17.52
C ILE A 91 -8.45 -17.03 -17.72
N ALA A 92 -8.80 -18.05 -16.92
CA ALA A 92 -10.10 -18.73 -17.00
C ALA A 92 -11.27 -17.73 -16.84
N ARG A 93 -11.12 -16.72 -15.99
CA ARG A 93 -12.12 -15.65 -15.83
C ARG A 93 -12.24 -14.78 -17.08
N PHE A 94 -11.14 -14.48 -17.76
CA PHE A 94 -11.14 -13.74 -19.04
C PHE A 94 -11.76 -14.57 -20.16
N GLU A 95 -11.47 -15.87 -20.24
CA GLU A 95 -12.07 -16.80 -21.20
C GLU A 95 -13.59 -16.91 -21.00
N GLN A 96 -14.05 -17.01 -19.74
CA GLN A 96 -15.47 -17.00 -19.42
C GLN A 96 -16.14 -15.70 -19.86
N ALA A 97 -15.55 -14.55 -19.57
CA ALA A 97 -16.10 -13.27 -19.97
C ALA A 97 -16.18 -13.11 -21.49
N HIS A 98 -15.18 -13.65 -22.22
CA HIS A 98 -15.23 -13.69 -23.68
C HIS A 98 -16.38 -14.57 -24.21
N GLN A 99 -16.68 -15.71 -23.56
CA GLN A 99 -17.78 -16.58 -23.97
C GLN A 99 -19.16 -16.01 -23.67
N THR A 100 -19.28 -15.21 -22.60
CA THR A 100 -20.54 -14.58 -22.16
C THR A 100 -20.74 -13.17 -22.67
N ASP A 101 -19.79 -12.63 -23.43
CA ASP A 101 -19.75 -11.23 -23.89
C ASP A 101 -19.86 -10.22 -22.72
N ASP A 102 -19.28 -10.60 -21.55
CA ASP A 102 -19.29 -9.75 -20.36
C ASP A 102 -18.18 -8.70 -20.39
N VAL A 103 -18.45 -7.53 -19.82
CA VAL A 103 -17.46 -6.47 -19.66
C VAL A 103 -16.52 -6.79 -18.49
N LEU A 104 -15.22 -6.78 -18.76
CA LEU A 104 -14.17 -6.95 -17.75
C LEU A 104 -13.74 -5.61 -17.14
N HIS A 105 -13.57 -5.60 -15.83
CA HIS A 105 -12.98 -4.48 -15.10
C HIS A 105 -11.52 -4.82 -14.74
N LEU A 106 -10.61 -4.63 -15.68
CA LEU A 106 -9.20 -5.04 -15.55
C LEU A 106 -8.53 -4.54 -14.25
N GLN A 107 -8.86 -3.32 -13.80
CA GLN A 107 -8.34 -2.79 -12.54
C GLN A 107 -8.72 -3.68 -11.36
N LEU A 108 -9.96 -4.15 -11.30
CA LEU A 108 -10.46 -4.99 -10.22
C LEU A 108 -9.89 -6.40 -10.29
N ASP A 109 -9.79 -6.93 -11.50
CA ASP A 109 -9.26 -8.27 -11.73
C ASP A 109 -7.77 -8.37 -11.38
N PHE A 110 -6.96 -7.39 -11.79
CA PHE A 110 -5.56 -7.33 -11.38
C PHE A 110 -5.36 -6.99 -9.90
N ALA A 111 -6.25 -6.20 -9.29
CA ALA A 111 -6.24 -5.99 -7.85
C ALA A 111 -6.53 -7.29 -7.09
N ALA A 112 -7.51 -8.08 -7.55
CA ALA A 112 -7.82 -9.40 -7.00
C ALA A 112 -6.62 -10.35 -7.09
N LEU A 113 -5.98 -10.45 -8.26
CA LEU A 113 -4.78 -11.25 -8.46
C LEU A 113 -3.67 -10.87 -7.48
N THR A 114 -3.34 -9.59 -7.41
CA THR A 114 -2.24 -9.13 -6.55
C THR A 114 -2.55 -9.31 -5.07
N ALA A 115 -3.80 -9.10 -4.65
CA ALA A 115 -4.23 -9.32 -3.27
C ALA A 115 -4.17 -10.81 -2.89
N ASP A 116 -4.65 -11.69 -3.75
CA ASP A 116 -4.62 -13.13 -3.49
C ASP A 116 -3.19 -13.67 -3.46
N VAL A 117 -2.28 -13.17 -4.31
CA VAL A 117 -0.86 -13.55 -4.28
C VAL A 117 -0.20 -13.08 -2.99
N ILE A 118 -0.37 -11.81 -2.60
CA ILE A 118 0.35 -11.26 -1.45
C ILE A 118 -0.17 -11.80 -0.13
N THR A 119 -1.49 -12.04 -0.01
CA THR A 119 -2.07 -12.57 1.21
C THR A 119 -1.71 -14.04 1.42
N ASP A 120 -1.74 -14.83 0.36
CA ASP A 120 -1.26 -16.22 0.39
C ASP A 120 0.22 -16.29 0.80
N TYR A 121 1.06 -15.47 0.21
CA TYR A 121 2.48 -15.39 0.54
C TYR A 121 2.74 -14.94 1.98
N CYS A 122 2.10 -13.86 2.43
CA CYS A 122 2.38 -13.27 3.73
C CYS A 122 1.73 -14.02 4.91
N TYR A 123 0.55 -14.61 4.68
CA TYR A 123 -0.28 -15.18 5.75
C TYR A 123 -0.55 -16.68 5.59
N GLY A 124 -0.18 -17.27 4.45
CA GLY A 124 -0.42 -18.69 4.17
C GLY A 124 -1.87 -18.99 3.81
N TRP A 125 -2.67 -17.99 3.47
CA TRP A 125 -4.05 -18.14 2.99
C TRP A 125 -4.43 -16.96 2.10
N SER A 126 -5.31 -17.21 1.11
CA SER A 126 -5.80 -16.21 0.17
C SER A 126 -7.22 -15.77 0.56
N TYR A 127 -7.56 -14.51 0.28
CA TYR A 127 -8.93 -14.01 0.39
C TYR A 127 -9.88 -14.62 -0.64
N GLY A 128 -9.33 -15.20 -1.73
CA GLY A 128 -10.14 -15.79 -2.80
C GLY A 128 -10.90 -14.73 -3.60
N TYR A 129 -10.32 -13.55 -3.82
CA TYR A 129 -10.95 -12.53 -4.66
C TYR A 129 -11.10 -12.98 -6.11
N LEU A 130 -10.22 -13.85 -6.60
CA LEU A 130 -10.34 -14.48 -7.92
C LEU A 130 -11.44 -15.54 -7.99
N ASP A 131 -11.76 -16.20 -6.88
CA ASP A 131 -12.76 -17.28 -6.83
C ASP A 131 -14.18 -16.76 -6.58
N GLY A 132 -14.34 -15.45 -6.24
CA GLY A 132 -15.64 -14.84 -5.95
C GLY A 132 -16.46 -14.50 -7.18
N GLU A 133 -17.79 -14.46 -7.00
CA GLU A 133 -18.70 -13.93 -8.03
C GLU A 133 -18.30 -12.51 -8.41
N LYS A 134 -18.51 -12.18 -9.72
CA LYS A 134 -18.08 -10.96 -10.39
C LYS A 134 -18.09 -9.70 -9.50
N GLY A 135 -16.92 -9.20 -9.19
CA GLY A 135 -16.69 -7.79 -8.84
C GLY A 135 -16.94 -7.35 -7.40
N SER A 136 -17.71 -8.07 -6.58
CA SER A 136 -18.14 -7.55 -5.27
C SER A 136 -16.98 -7.38 -4.28
N ARG A 137 -16.20 -8.43 -4.04
CA ARG A 137 -15.10 -8.38 -3.05
C ARG A 137 -13.87 -7.61 -3.54
N SER A 138 -13.60 -7.62 -4.85
CA SER A 138 -12.51 -6.84 -5.42
C SER A 138 -12.78 -5.34 -5.38
N ASN A 139 -14.06 -4.93 -5.48
CA ASN A 139 -14.45 -3.54 -5.28
C ASN A 139 -14.16 -3.08 -3.85
N ASP A 140 -14.54 -3.88 -2.84
CA ASP A 140 -14.32 -3.57 -1.43
C ASP A 140 -12.82 -3.36 -1.12
N LEU A 141 -11.94 -4.18 -1.72
CA LEU A 141 -10.49 -4.02 -1.57
C LEU A 141 -9.99 -2.71 -2.19
N VAL A 142 -10.41 -2.42 -3.42
CA VAL A 142 -10.01 -1.17 -4.12
C VAL A 142 -10.52 0.04 -3.35
N ASP A 143 -11.75 0.00 -2.87
CA ASP A 143 -12.35 1.07 -2.08
C ASP A 143 -11.66 1.24 -0.73
N ALA A 144 -11.28 0.15 -0.07
CA ALA A 144 -10.49 0.21 1.16
C ALA A 144 -9.10 0.83 0.94
N VAL A 145 -8.40 0.46 -0.14
CA VAL A 145 -7.11 1.06 -0.50
C VAL A 145 -7.25 2.54 -0.83
N ASN A 146 -8.27 2.92 -1.60
CA ASN A 146 -8.56 4.33 -1.91
C ASN A 146 -8.87 5.11 -0.63
N GLY A 147 -9.67 4.55 0.27
CA GLY A 147 -9.96 5.14 1.58
C GLY A 147 -8.71 5.37 2.43
N LEU A 148 -7.77 4.41 2.44
CA LEU A 148 -6.47 4.55 3.12
C LEU A 148 -5.64 5.68 2.52
N MET A 149 -5.64 5.85 1.19
CA MET A 149 -4.93 6.95 0.53
C MET A 149 -5.50 8.31 0.88
N VAL A 150 -6.84 8.44 0.86
CA VAL A 150 -7.51 9.67 1.31
C VAL A 150 -7.17 9.97 2.77
N MET A 151 -7.24 8.96 3.64
CA MET A 151 -6.92 9.09 5.06
C MET A 151 -5.46 9.49 5.29
N PHE A 152 -4.51 8.95 4.51
CA PHE A 152 -3.12 9.35 4.55
C PHE A 152 -2.97 10.87 4.29
N HIS A 153 -3.64 11.40 3.27
CA HIS A 153 -3.60 12.82 2.96
C HIS A 153 -4.21 13.68 4.07
N ILE A 154 -5.34 13.27 4.64
CA ILE A 154 -5.98 13.96 5.76
C ILE A 154 -5.07 13.95 7.00
N ASN A 155 -4.54 12.79 7.37
CA ASN A 155 -3.68 12.61 8.53
C ASN A 155 -2.37 13.41 8.44
N ARG A 156 -1.87 13.66 7.23
CA ARG A 156 -0.70 14.50 7.00
C ARG A 156 -0.91 15.93 7.50
N PHE A 157 -2.11 16.48 7.35
CA PHE A 157 -2.47 17.84 7.75
C PHE A 157 -3.05 17.89 9.17
N PHE A 158 -3.76 16.83 9.59
CA PHE A 158 -4.47 16.73 10.86
C PHE A 158 -4.05 15.47 11.65
N PRO A 159 -2.79 15.38 12.10
CA PRO A 159 -2.27 14.15 12.73
C PRO A 159 -2.99 13.76 14.02
N PHE A 160 -3.66 14.69 14.69
CA PHE A 160 -4.46 14.41 15.87
C PHE A 160 -5.64 13.47 15.59
N LEU A 161 -6.14 13.44 14.35
CA LEU A 161 -7.23 12.55 13.95
C LEU A 161 -6.85 11.07 14.10
N ILE A 162 -5.58 10.71 13.92
CA ILE A 162 -5.10 9.35 14.15
C ILE A 162 -5.40 8.90 15.59
N SER A 163 -5.18 9.78 16.57
CA SER A 163 -5.46 9.49 17.96
C SER A 163 -6.96 9.40 18.24
N VAL A 164 -7.75 10.26 17.60
CA VAL A 164 -9.21 10.23 17.68
C VAL A 164 -9.73 8.91 17.10
N PHE A 165 -9.34 8.54 15.90
CA PHE A 165 -9.77 7.29 15.26
C PHE A 165 -9.31 6.05 16.02
N ARG A 166 -8.09 6.04 16.55
CA ARG A 166 -7.58 4.92 17.34
C ARG A 166 -8.36 4.65 18.61
N ASN A 167 -8.89 5.71 19.24
CA ASN A 167 -9.63 5.65 20.51
C ASN A 167 -11.16 5.71 20.31
N ALA A 168 -11.62 5.87 19.06
CA ALA A 168 -13.05 5.93 18.77
C ALA A 168 -13.71 4.55 18.95
N PRO A 169 -14.95 4.50 19.45
CA PRO A 169 -15.68 3.25 19.57
C PRO A 169 -15.93 2.66 18.16
N PRO A 170 -15.88 1.32 18.01
CA PRO A 170 -16.02 0.64 16.72
C PRO A 170 -17.28 1.03 15.94
N ASN A 171 -18.38 1.27 16.64
CA ASN A 171 -19.66 1.67 16.02
C ASN A 171 -19.57 3.05 15.34
N LEU A 172 -18.81 3.98 15.89
CA LEU A 172 -18.58 5.30 15.29
C LEU A 172 -17.71 5.18 14.05
N LEU A 173 -16.70 4.32 14.08
CA LEU A 173 -15.82 4.06 12.94
C LEU A 173 -16.59 3.42 11.76
N ARG A 174 -17.44 2.45 12.04
CA ARG A 174 -18.32 1.81 11.04
C ARG A 174 -19.30 2.81 10.40
N TRP A 175 -19.80 3.76 11.19
CA TRP A 175 -20.68 4.81 10.68
C TRP A 175 -19.95 5.83 9.81
N LEU A 176 -18.74 6.24 10.22
CA LEU A 176 -17.93 7.22 9.49
C LEU A 176 -17.27 6.66 8.22
N GLN A 177 -16.85 5.40 8.26
CA GLN A 177 -16.14 4.75 7.16
C GLN A 177 -16.52 3.26 7.08
N PRO A 178 -17.70 2.93 6.52
CA PRO A 178 -18.16 1.56 6.40
C PRO A 178 -17.20 0.67 5.60
N GLN A 179 -16.50 1.23 4.61
CA GLN A 179 -15.50 0.54 3.78
C GLN A 179 -14.23 0.11 4.53
N MET A 180 -13.94 0.73 5.68
CA MET A 180 -12.82 0.34 6.54
C MET A 180 -13.23 -0.63 7.67
N ALA A 181 -14.51 -0.91 7.83
CA ALA A 181 -15.00 -1.79 8.89
C ALA A 181 -14.38 -3.19 8.78
N ASP A 182 -14.29 -3.72 7.56
CA ASP A 182 -13.72 -5.04 7.28
C ASP A 182 -12.22 -5.13 7.59
N LEU A 183 -11.48 -4.03 7.40
CA LEU A 183 -10.06 -3.93 7.78
C LEU A 183 -9.86 -3.93 9.31
N PHE A 184 -10.82 -3.40 10.07
CA PHE A 184 -10.78 -3.44 11.54
C PHE A 184 -11.16 -4.83 12.07
N ASP A 185 -12.09 -5.52 11.42
CA ASP A 185 -12.49 -6.89 11.78
C ASP A 185 -11.37 -7.91 11.49
N LEU A 186 -10.52 -7.65 10.48
CA LEU A 186 -9.29 -8.40 10.21
C LEU A 186 -8.26 -8.31 11.33
N LYS A 187 -8.20 -7.18 12.04
CA LYS A 187 -7.28 -6.98 13.15
C LYS A 187 -7.75 -7.67 14.44
N ALA A 188 -9.01 -8.07 14.50
CA ALA A 188 -9.63 -8.72 15.65
C ALA A 188 -9.60 -10.27 15.57
N ARG A 189 -9.19 -10.82 14.45
CA ARG A 189 -8.95 -12.27 14.25
C ARG A 189 -7.46 -12.59 14.35
#